data_6410123d261675f20f33e9b4c2d7f537
#
_entry.id   6410123d261675f20f33e9b4c2d7f537
#
_cell.length_a   1.000
_cell.length_b   1.000
_cell.length_c   1.000
_cell.angle_alpha   90.00
_cell.angle_beta   90.00
_cell.angle_gamma   90.00
#
_symmetry.space_group_name_H-M   'P 1'
#
loop_
_entity.id
_entity.type
_entity.pdbx_description
1 polymer ?
#
loop_
_entity_poly.entity_id
_entity_poly.type
_entity_poly.pdbx_seq_one_letter_code
_entity_poly.pdbx_strand_id
1 'polypeptide(L)' 'GGRPTIGNDVKIYTGATVFGGIHIGNHVTIGAGAVVFQDIPDGATVVGNPGRIIQK' A
#
# COMPACT_ATOMS: atom_id res chain seq x y z
N GLY A 1 -1.27 -15.54 9.10
CA GLY A 1 -1.28 -14.60 8.03
C GLY A 1 -0.01 -14.63 7.22
N GLY A 2 -0.13 -14.19 5.99
CA GLY A 2 1.01 -14.09 5.10
C GLY A 2 1.81 -12.82 5.31
N ARG A 3 2.93 -12.75 4.63
CA ARG A 3 3.73 -11.54 4.58
C ARG A 3 3.39 -10.79 3.29
N PRO A 4 3.29 -9.47 3.33
CA PRO A 4 3.08 -8.73 2.10
C PRO A 4 4.33 -8.80 1.21
N THR A 5 4.11 -8.82 -0.08
CA THR A 5 5.16 -8.71 -1.08
C THR A 5 5.21 -7.27 -1.53
N ILE A 6 6.34 -6.62 -1.38
CA ILE A 6 6.49 -5.20 -1.68
C ILE A 6 7.50 -5.02 -2.81
N GLY A 7 7.10 -4.31 -3.85
CA GLY A 7 7.95 -4.05 -4.99
C GLY A 7 9.04 -3.01 -4.71
N ASN A 8 9.60 -2.46 -5.77
CA ASN A 8 10.68 -1.49 -5.69
C ASN A 8 10.14 -0.06 -5.58
N ASP A 9 10.89 0.80 -4.92
CA ASP A 9 10.56 2.23 -4.78
C ASP A 9 9.21 2.48 -4.15
N VAL A 10 8.85 1.68 -3.16
CA VAL A 10 7.62 1.83 -2.40
C VAL A 10 7.88 2.77 -1.23
N LYS A 11 7.01 3.75 -1.06
CA LYS A 11 7.06 4.68 0.07
C LYS A 11 5.90 4.40 0.99
N ILE A 12 6.19 4.15 2.26
CA ILE A 12 5.19 3.89 3.28
C ILE A 12 5.39 4.91 4.38
N TYR A 13 4.40 5.78 4.56
CA TYR A 13 4.50 6.84 5.55
C TYR A 13 4.05 6.39 6.93
N THR A 14 4.26 7.26 7.91
CA THR A 14 4.05 6.94 9.33
C THR A 14 2.64 6.45 9.62
N GLY A 15 2.56 5.37 10.40
CA GLY A 15 1.26 4.86 10.85
C GLY A 15 0.50 4.04 9.84
N ALA A 16 1.06 3.83 8.65
CA ALA A 16 0.39 2.98 7.66
C ALA A 16 0.42 1.53 8.12
N THR A 17 -0.67 0.82 7.85
CA THR A 17 -0.81 -0.60 8.20
C THR A 17 -1.05 -1.41 6.95
N VAL A 18 -0.31 -2.50 6.79
CA VAL A 18 -0.45 -3.40 5.64
C VAL A 18 -0.80 -4.78 6.18
N PHE A 19 -1.94 -5.33 5.74
CA PHE A 19 -2.45 -6.59 6.23
C PHE A 19 -2.13 -7.75 5.31
N GLY A 20 -1.75 -8.88 5.92
CA GLY A 20 -1.76 -10.18 5.28
C GLY A 20 -0.84 -10.33 4.08
N GLY A 21 -1.11 -11.33 3.27
CA GLY A 21 -0.27 -11.70 2.13
C GLY A 21 -0.64 -10.97 0.84
N ILE A 22 -0.84 -9.66 0.90
CA ILE A 22 -1.15 -8.87 -0.28
C ILE A 22 0.11 -8.53 -1.05
N HIS A 23 -0.07 -8.12 -2.30
CA HIS A 23 1.03 -7.72 -3.17
C HIS A 23 0.97 -6.20 -3.43
N ILE A 24 2.06 -5.53 -3.15
CA ILE A 24 2.19 -4.10 -3.43
C ILE A 24 3.17 -3.94 -4.58
N GLY A 25 2.72 -3.31 -5.66
CA GLY A 25 3.52 -3.14 -6.87
C GLY A 25 4.69 -2.19 -6.70
N ASN A 26 5.32 -1.83 -7.81
CA ASN A 26 6.47 -0.92 -7.81
C ASN A 26 6.00 0.53 -7.81
N HIS A 27 6.81 1.41 -7.26
CA HIS A 27 6.53 2.86 -7.25
C HIS A 27 5.20 3.22 -6.60
N VAL A 28 4.82 2.47 -5.56
CA VAL A 28 3.59 2.71 -4.82
C VAL A 28 3.87 3.65 -3.66
N THR A 29 2.94 4.54 -3.39
CA THR A 29 3.00 5.44 -2.24
C THR A 29 1.84 5.13 -1.31
N ILE A 30 2.13 4.83 -0.06
CA ILE A 30 1.11 4.57 0.96
C ILE A 30 1.17 5.71 1.96
N GLY A 31 0.11 6.50 2.00
CA GLY A 31 0.04 7.68 2.83
C GLY A 31 0.01 7.38 4.32
N ALA A 32 0.29 8.39 5.13
CA ALA A 32 0.31 8.25 6.58
C ALA A 32 -1.05 7.78 7.09
N GLY A 33 -1.04 6.78 7.96
CA GLY A 33 -2.27 6.25 8.56
C GLY A 33 -3.13 5.41 7.64
N ALA A 34 -2.70 5.16 6.40
CA ALA A 34 -3.47 4.35 5.47
C ALA A 34 -3.52 2.89 5.92
N VAL A 35 -4.66 2.25 5.70
CA VAL A 35 -4.84 0.84 6.02
C VAL A 35 -4.99 0.07 4.71
N VAL A 36 -4.01 -0.76 4.38
CA VAL A 36 -3.95 -1.48 3.11
C VAL A 36 -4.31 -2.95 3.35
N PHE A 37 -5.36 -3.43 2.68
CA PHE A 37 -5.82 -4.81 2.84
C PHE A 37 -6.13 -5.47 1.49
N GLN A 38 -5.67 -4.88 0.40
CA GLN A 38 -5.87 -5.45 -0.94
C GLN A 38 -4.60 -5.23 -1.76
N ASP A 39 -4.47 -5.98 -2.84
CA ASP A 39 -3.34 -5.83 -3.74
C ASP A 39 -3.32 -4.44 -4.35
N ILE A 40 -2.14 -3.87 -4.47
CA ILE A 40 -1.95 -2.52 -4.98
C ILE A 40 -1.16 -2.58 -6.28
N PRO A 41 -1.69 -2.04 -7.38
CA PRO A 41 -0.97 -2.06 -8.66
C PRO A 41 0.21 -1.09 -8.67
N ASP A 42 1.09 -1.26 -9.65
CA ASP A 42 2.24 -0.38 -9.82
C ASP A 42 1.81 1.07 -9.99
N GLY A 43 2.55 1.96 -9.39
CA GLY A 43 2.35 3.40 -9.54
C GLY A 43 1.16 3.98 -8.80
N ALA A 44 0.46 3.17 -8.01
CA ALA A 44 -0.72 3.64 -7.29
C ALA A 44 -0.35 4.38 -6.02
N THR A 45 -1.27 5.21 -5.55
CA THR A 45 -1.16 5.90 -4.26
C THR A 45 -2.34 5.46 -3.40
N VAL A 46 -2.07 5.08 -2.17
CA VAL A 46 -3.10 4.63 -1.23
C VAL A 46 -3.21 5.61 -0.08
N VAL A 47 -4.42 6.01 0.24
CA VAL A 47 -4.66 6.94 1.37
C VAL A 47 -5.87 6.49 2.17
N GLY A 48 -5.85 6.82 3.45
CA GLY A 48 -7.01 6.73 4.31
C GLY A 48 -7.25 5.38 4.98
N ASN A 49 -8.32 5.33 5.73
CA ASN A 49 -8.80 4.15 6.43
C ASN A 49 -10.31 4.02 6.22
N PRO A 50 -10.79 3.04 5.44
CA PRO A 50 -10.00 2.05 4.73
C PRO A 50 -9.16 2.65 3.61
N GLY A 51 -8.08 1.98 3.24
CA GLY A 51 -7.19 2.46 2.20
C GLY A 51 -7.87 2.56 0.86
N ARG A 52 -7.72 3.70 0.21
CA ARG A 52 -8.27 3.95 -1.12
C ARG A 52 -7.13 4.11 -2.10
N ILE A 53 -7.28 3.52 -3.25
CA ILE A 53 -6.30 3.67 -4.32
C ILE A 53 -6.64 4.91 -5.10
N ILE A 54 -5.70 5.84 -5.16
CA ILE A 54 -5.78 7.03 -5.99
C ILE A 54 -4.76 6.83 -7.10
N GLN A 55 -5.21 6.87 -8.33
CA GLN A 55 -4.33 6.77 -9.48
C GLN A 55 -4.40 8.05 -10.29
N LYS A 56 -3.23 8.50 -10.69
CA LYS A 56 -3.16 9.64 -11.58
C LYS A 56 -3.06 9.19 -13.02
#